data_c0d4ef338362750b17a5393b38c044f7
#
_entry.id   c0d4ef338362750b17a5393b38c044f7
#
_cell.length_a   1.000
_cell.length_b   1.000
_cell.length_c   1.000
_cell.angle_alpha   90.00
_cell.angle_beta   90.00
_cell.angle_gamma   90.00
#
_symmetry.space_group_name_H-M   'P 1'
#
loop_
_entity.id
_entity.type
_entity.pdbx_description
1 polymer ?
#
loop_
_entity_poly.entity_id
_entity_poly.type
_entity_poly.pdbx_seq_one_letter_code
_entity_poly.pdbx_strand_id
1 'polypeptide(L)'
;MDLLQGSLTSGMVDQLSQQLGGADKQKTAAAASGIVTTLMGALAKNASTTEGAQSLNKALERDHDGSILDDVMGMLTGNAQVNNDRMLNGSGILNHVLGNKQSGAVDMISKLSGLDSSKTGSLMTMLAPVIMGALGKAKQQQGLDMAGIASLLSGTVSAQQQQNPTMNLVTSFLDADGDGSIVDDVANMGMKILGGFFGRKK
;
A
#
# COMPACT_ATOMS: atom_id res chain seq x y z
N MET A 1 14.86 -1.40 -10.86
CA MET A 1 13.99 -0.92 -9.75
C MET A 1 12.77 -1.83 -9.58
N ASP A 2 13.03 -3.12 -9.35
CA ASP A 2 11.99 -4.15 -9.32
C ASP A 2 11.78 -4.79 -7.94
N LEU A 3 12.21 -4.12 -6.86
CA LEU A 3 12.20 -4.73 -5.53
C LEU A 3 10.79 -4.99 -4.99
N LEU A 4 9.79 -4.24 -5.40
CA LEU A 4 8.42 -4.42 -4.92
C LEU A 4 7.49 -5.10 -5.96
N GLN A 5 7.72 -4.90 -7.25
CA GLN A 5 6.94 -5.61 -8.28
C GLN A 5 7.40 -7.06 -8.48
N GLY A 6 8.70 -7.34 -8.30
CA GLY A 6 9.22 -8.70 -8.25
C GLY A 6 8.87 -9.46 -6.97
N SER A 7 8.41 -8.76 -5.92
CA SER A 7 8.08 -9.38 -4.63
C SER A 7 6.73 -10.09 -4.61
N LEU A 8 5.80 -9.75 -5.51
CA LEU A 8 4.53 -10.49 -5.67
C LEU A 8 4.72 -11.64 -6.65
N THR A 9 5.57 -12.60 -6.29
CA THR A 9 5.72 -13.83 -7.07
C THR A 9 4.43 -14.63 -7.05
N SER A 10 4.20 -15.47 -8.06
CA SER A 10 3.03 -16.36 -8.12
C SER A 10 2.89 -17.21 -6.85
N GLY A 11 4.02 -17.67 -6.28
CA GLY A 11 4.04 -18.40 -5.02
C GLY A 11 3.54 -17.59 -3.82
N MET A 12 3.89 -16.31 -3.72
CA MET A 12 3.38 -15.43 -2.66
C MET A 12 1.89 -15.17 -2.80
N VAL A 13 1.40 -14.94 -4.03
CA VAL A 13 -0.04 -14.78 -4.28
C VAL A 13 -0.82 -16.05 -3.89
N ASP A 14 -0.26 -17.23 -4.19
CA ASP A 14 -0.87 -18.50 -3.82
C ASP A 14 -0.98 -18.67 -2.29
N GLN A 15 0.05 -18.32 -1.56
CA GLN A 15 0.04 -18.37 -0.10
C GLN A 15 -0.93 -17.35 0.52
N LEU A 16 -0.91 -16.10 0.03
CA LEU A 16 -1.87 -15.07 0.46
C LEU A 16 -3.32 -15.49 0.20
N SER A 17 -3.58 -16.08 -0.99
CA SER A 17 -4.89 -16.63 -1.32
C SER A 17 -5.33 -17.71 -0.34
N GLN A 18 -4.42 -18.64 0.03
CA GLN A 18 -4.71 -19.69 1.01
C GLN A 18 -5.00 -19.12 2.40
N GLN A 19 -4.21 -18.16 2.88
CA GLN A 19 -4.42 -17.51 4.18
C GLN A 19 -5.75 -16.74 4.24
N LEU A 20 -6.24 -16.25 3.09
CA LEU A 20 -7.54 -15.61 2.94
C LEU A 20 -8.70 -16.64 2.76
N GLY A 21 -8.48 -17.90 3.13
CA GLY A 21 -9.49 -18.95 3.05
C GLY A 21 -9.78 -19.42 1.63
N GLY A 22 -8.76 -19.48 0.77
CA GLY A 22 -8.88 -19.91 -0.63
C GLY A 22 -9.51 -18.84 -1.52
N ALA A 23 -9.19 -17.57 -1.28
CA ALA A 23 -9.64 -16.47 -2.12
C ALA A 23 -9.17 -16.64 -3.58
N ASP A 24 -9.90 -16.04 -4.53
CA ASP A 24 -9.51 -16.06 -5.93
C ASP A 24 -8.12 -15.41 -6.12
N LYS A 25 -7.20 -16.12 -6.80
CA LYS A 25 -5.81 -15.70 -6.95
C LYS A 25 -5.65 -14.43 -7.75
N GLN A 26 -6.46 -14.25 -8.81
CA GLN A 26 -6.40 -13.04 -9.66
C GLN A 26 -6.88 -11.81 -8.87
N LYS A 27 -7.99 -11.96 -8.13
CA LYS A 27 -8.50 -10.90 -7.25
C LYS A 27 -7.53 -10.60 -6.13
N THR A 28 -6.90 -11.62 -5.52
CA THR A 28 -5.86 -11.45 -4.50
C THR A 28 -4.65 -10.71 -5.04
N ALA A 29 -4.17 -11.05 -6.23
CA ALA A 29 -3.05 -10.35 -6.88
C ALA A 29 -3.39 -8.90 -7.20
N ALA A 30 -4.60 -8.65 -7.75
CA ALA A 30 -5.06 -7.30 -8.04
C ALA A 30 -5.20 -6.45 -6.76
N ALA A 31 -5.76 -7.04 -5.69
CA ALA A 31 -5.88 -6.39 -4.39
C ALA A 31 -4.49 -6.10 -3.79
N ALA A 32 -3.56 -7.06 -3.82
CA ALA A 32 -2.20 -6.87 -3.33
C ALA A 32 -1.47 -5.74 -4.06
N SER A 33 -1.58 -5.69 -5.39
CA SER A 33 -1.02 -4.59 -6.19
C SER A 33 -1.63 -3.23 -5.80
N GLY A 34 -2.97 -3.17 -5.63
CA GLY A 34 -3.66 -1.96 -5.18
C GLY A 34 -3.23 -1.53 -3.77
N ILE A 35 -3.03 -2.49 -2.85
CA ILE A 35 -2.55 -2.23 -1.49
C ILE A 35 -1.13 -1.65 -1.51
N VAL A 36 -0.20 -2.28 -2.23
CA VAL A 36 1.18 -1.77 -2.36
C VAL A 36 1.18 -0.34 -2.88
N THR A 37 0.43 -0.09 -3.95
CA THR A 37 0.28 1.23 -4.56
C THR A 37 -0.26 2.26 -3.56
N THR A 38 -1.32 1.91 -2.83
CA THR A 38 -1.96 2.81 -1.86
C THR A 38 -1.05 3.11 -0.68
N LEU A 39 -0.39 2.10 -0.12
CA LEU A 39 0.51 2.30 1.02
C LEU A 39 1.77 3.07 0.63
N MET A 40 2.35 2.82 -0.54
CA MET A 40 3.48 3.60 -1.05
C MET A 40 3.10 5.07 -1.27
N GLY A 41 1.91 5.33 -1.84
CA GLY A 41 1.39 6.68 -2.01
C GLY A 41 1.16 7.40 -0.67
N ALA A 42 0.57 6.71 0.30
CA ALA A 42 0.34 7.27 1.63
C ALA A 42 1.66 7.54 2.38
N LEU A 43 2.63 6.62 2.29
CA LEU A 43 3.98 6.81 2.85
C LEU A 43 4.70 8.00 2.20
N ALA A 44 4.61 8.15 0.87
CA ALA A 44 5.18 9.29 0.15
C ALA A 44 4.53 10.62 0.62
N LYS A 45 3.21 10.65 0.76
CA LYS A 45 2.47 11.80 1.28
C LYS A 45 2.89 12.13 2.72
N ASN A 46 2.98 11.14 3.59
CA ASN A 46 3.43 11.36 4.97
C ASN A 46 4.89 11.85 4.99
N ALA A 47 5.77 11.29 4.17
CA ALA A 47 7.17 11.69 4.08
C ALA A 47 7.40 13.06 3.40
N SER A 48 6.37 13.68 2.84
CA SER A 48 6.47 15.04 2.26
C SER A 48 6.52 16.13 3.32
N THR A 49 6.16 15.82 4.58
CA THR A 49 6.32 16.70 5.73
C THR A 49 7.55 16.32 6.55
N THR A 50 8.19 17.31 7.20
CA THR A 50 9.38 17.07 8.03
C THR A 50 9.08 16.08 9.17
N GLU A 51 7.95 16.25 9.84
CA GLU A 51 7.51 15.42 10.96
C GLU A 51 7.20 13.98 10.50
N GLY A 52 6.53 13.83 9.36
CA GLY A 52 6.20 12.53 8.78
C GLY A 52 7.45 11.80 8.30
N ALA A 53 8.38 12.49 7.65
CA ALA A 53 9.65 11.92 7.22
C ALA A 53 10.50 11.46 8.42
N GLN A 54 10.55 12.26 9.50
CA GLN A 54 11.25 11.88 10.74
C GLN A 54 10.61 10.66 11.40
N SER A 55 9.27 10.61 11.46
CA SER A 55 8.53 9.51 12.05
C SER A 55 8.75 8.21 11.27
N LEU A 56 8.69 8.29 9.94
CA LEU A 56 8.97 7.16 9.05
C LEU A 56 10.42 6.68 9.21
N ASN A 57 11.39 7.61 9.21
CA ASN A 57 12.80 7.25 9.39
C ASN A 57 13.04 6.50 10.71
N LYS A 58 12.45 6.98 11.81
CA LYS A 58 12.53 6.32 13.13
C LYS A 58 11.88 4.94 13.12
N ALA A 59 10.72 4.79 12.47
CA ALA A 59 10.03 3.50 12.36
C ALA A 59 10.88 2.49 11.59
N LEU A 60 11.53 2.92 10.49
CA LEU A 60 12.40 2.05 9.70
C LEU A 60 13.69 1.65 10.45
N GLU A 61 14.22 2.54 11.31
CA GLU A 61 15.44 2.24 12.09
C GLU A 61 15.17 1.32 13.28
N ARG A 62 14.01 1.46 13.93
CA ARG A 62 13.72 0.76 15.19
C ARG A 62 12.94 -0.54 15.04
N ASP A 63 11.98 -0.53 14.12
CA ASP A 63 10.95 -1.55 14.08
C ASP A 63 10.90 -2.27 12.72
N HIS A 64 11.53 -1.71 11.66
CA HIS A 64 11.43 -2.24 10.29
C HIS A 64 12.75 -2.15 9.55
N ASP A 65 13.79 -2.72 10.12
CA ASP A 65 15.16 -2.73 9.57
C ASP A 65 15.35 -3.67 8.35
N GLY A 66 14.29 -4.33 7.92
CA GLY A 66 14.29 -5.25 6.79
C GLY A 66 14.47 -6.71 7.17
N SER A 67 14.77 -7.04 8.42
CA SER A 67 14.92 -8.44 8.89
C SER A 67 13.65 -9.26 8.68
N ILE A 68 12.49 -8.63 8.75
CA ILE A 68 11.19 -9.28 8.50
C ILE A 68 11.08 -9.91 7.09
N LEU A 69 11.80 -9.38 6.08
CA LEU A 69 11.73 -9.93 4.73
C LEU A 69 12.43 -11.28 4.61
N ASP A 70 13.42 -11.53 5.44
CA ASP A 70 14.13 -12.80 5.46
C ASP A 70 13.24 -13.90 6.09
N ASP A 71 12.29 -13.48 6.95
CA ASP A 71 11.31 -14.34 7.63
C ASP A 71 9.91 -14.34 6.97
N VAL A 72 9.67 -13.51 5.94
CA VAL A 72 8.33 -13.39 5.30
C VAL A 72 7.79 -14.73 4.84
N MET A 73 8.64 -15.58 4.28
CA MET A 73 8.23 -16.93 3.87
C MET A 73 7.85 -17.78 5.08
N GLY A 74 8.59 -17.67 6.19
CA GLY A 74 8.27 -18.32 7.45
C GLY A 74 6.96 -17.83 8.04
N MET A 75 6.70 -16.50 7.99
CA MET A 75 5.43 -15.91 8.42
C MET A 75 4.24 -16.40 7.60
N LEU A 76 4.38 -16.44 6.29
CA LEU A 76 3.34 -16.91 5.38
C LEU A 76 3.07 -18.41 5.58
N THR A 77 4.03 -19.19 6.00
CA THR A 77 3.89 -20.62 6.31
C THR A 77 3.54 -20.91 7.78
N GLY A 78 3.43 -19.87 8.62
CA GLY A 78 3.11 -20.02 10.05
C GLY A 78 4.29 -20.46 10.93
N ASN A 79 5.51 -20.51 10.41
CA ASN A 79 6.70 -21.03 11.08
C ASN A 79 7.69 -19.95 11.57
N ALA A 80 7.39 -18.67 11.39
CA ALA A 80 8.29 -17.61 11.82
C ALA A 80 8.23 -17.39 13.33
N GLN A 81 9.38 -17.44 13.99
CA GLN A 81 9.55 -16.88 15.33
C GLN A 81 9.99 -15.42 15.18
N VAL A 82 9.03 -14.50 15.30
CA VAL A 82 9.34 -13.08 15.22
C VAL A 82 9.75 -12.58 16.59
N ASN A 83 10.95 -12.03 16.68
CA ASN A 83 11.51 -11.52 17.93
C ASN A 83 10.95 -10.15 18.34
N ASN A 84 10.11 -9.53 17.52
CA ASN A 84 9.55 -8.20 17.78
C ASN A 84 8.10 -8.10 17.30
N ASP A 85 7.15 -8.12 18.23
CA ASP A 85 5.71 -8.01 17.95
C ASP A 85 5.33 -6.72 17.19
N ARG A 86 6.13 -5.66 17.32
CA ARG A 86 5.89 -4.40 16.59
C ARG A 86 6.11 -4.53 15.09
N MET A 87 7.02 -5.41 14.67
CA MET A 87 7.27 -5.69 13.25
C MET A 87 6.04 -6.31 12.57
N LEU A 88 5.22 -7.03 13.34
CA LEU A 88 4.00 -7.69 12.87
C LEU A 88 2.72 -6.87 13.04
N ASN A 89 2.81 -5.71 13.69
CA ASN A 89 1.62 -4.90 13.97
C ASN A 89 1.12 -4.15 12.73
N GLY A 90 0.62 -4.91 11.73
CA GLY A 90 0.08 -4.35 10.50
C GLY A 90 -1.05 -3.35 10.74
N SER A 91 -1.92 -3.61 11.71
CA SER A 91 -3.01 -2.67 12.07
C SER A 91 -2.46 -1.35 12.61
N GLY A 92 -1.41 -1.39 13.44
CA GLY A 92 -0.75 -0.19 13.95
C GLY A 92 -0.08 0.61 12.83
N ILE A 93 0.59 -0.08 11.89
CA ILE A 93 1.18 0.54 10.70
C ILE A 93 0.10 1.22 9.87
N LEU A 94 -1.01 0.52 9.56
CA LEU A 94 -2.11 1.06 8.77
C LEU A 94 -2.75 2.28 9.41
N ASN A 95 -2.97 2.24 10.73
CA ASN A 95 -3.52 3.38 11.47
C ASN A 95 -2.58 4.59 11.40
N HIS A 96 -1.27 4.38 11.46
CA HIS A 96 -0.29 5.45 11.36
C HIS A 96 -0.16 6.00 9.93
N VAL A 97 -0.19 5.13 8.91
CA VAL A 97 0.02 5.49 7.50
C VAL A 97 -1.24 6.06 6.85
N LEU A 98 -2.39 5.45 7.09
CA LEU A 98 -3.67 5.81 6.46
C LEU A 98 -4.59 6.60 7.38
N GLY A 99 -4.48 6.41 8.71
CA GLY A 99 -5.35 7.06 9.68
C GLY A 99 -6.83 6.76 9.42
N ASN A 100 -7.65 7.81 9.38
CA ASN A 100 -9.09 7.74 9.08
C ASN A 100 -9.41 7.31 7.64
N LYS A 101 -8.44 7.32 6.73
CA LYS A 101 -8.63 6.89 5.33
C LYS A 101 -8.54 5.37 5.14
N GLN A 102 -8.23 4.60 6.19
CA GLN A 102 -8.04 3.16 6.08
C GLN A 102 -9.28 2.42 5.53
N SER A 103 -10.46 2.71 6.07
CA SER A 103 -11.72 2.08 5.63
C SER A 103 -12.00 2.38 4.16
N GLY A 104 -11.84 3.63 3.77
CA GLY A 104 -12.01 4.05 2.40
C GLY A 104 -11.01 3.41 1.43
N ALA A 105 -9.75 3.25 1.83
CA ALA A 105 -8.75 2.54 1.04
C ALA A 105 -9.15 1.06 0.83
N VAL A 106 -9.62 0.39 1.89
CA VAL A 106 -10.12 -0.99 1.80
C VAL A 106 -11.28 -1.10 0.81
N ASP A 107 -12.27 -0.20 0.89
CA ASP A 107 -13.44 -0.21 0.02
C ASP A 107 -13.08 0.06 -1.44
N MET A 108 -12.18 1.01 -1.70
CA MET A 108 -11.70 1.32 -3.03
C MET A 108 -10.99 0.10 -3.64
N ILE A 109 -10.04 -0.50 -2.92
CA ILE A 109 -9.28 -1.66 -3.42
C ILE A 109 -10.19 -2.87 -3.60
N SER A 110 -11.13 -3.10 -2.69
CA SER A 110 -12.14 -4.16 -2.80
C SER A 110 -12.96 -4.03 -4.10
N LYS A 111 -13.44 -2.82 -4.40
CA LYS A 111 -14.20 -2.55 -5.63
C LYS A 111 -13.35 -2.72 -6.89
N LEU A 112 -12.10 -2.28 -6.87
CA LEU A 112 -11.20 -2.36 -8.04
C LEU A 112 -10.72 -3.79 -8.32
N SER A 113 -10.46 -4.57 -7.27
CA SER A 113 -9.95 -5.94 -7.39
C SER A 113 -11.05 -7.00 -7.49
N GLY A 114 -12.27 -6.66 -7.03
CA GLY A 114 -13.35 -7.62 -6.84
C GLY A 114 -13.12 -8.60 -5.69
N LEU A 115 -12.13 -8.34 -4.83
CA LEU A 115 -11.92 -9.08 -3.59
C LEU A 115 -12.87 -8.54 -2.51
N ASP A 116 -13.39 -9.40 -1.67
CA ASP A 116 -14.24 -9.01 -0.53
C ASP A 116 -13.55 -8.03 0.41
N SER A 117 -14.28 -7.03 0.96
CA SER A 117 -13.71 -5.97 1.81
C SER A 117 -13.05 -6.52 3.08
N SER A 118 -13.61 -7.57 3.69
CA SER A 118 -13.00 -8.21 4.88
C SER A 118 -11.65 -8.86 4.51
N LYS A 119 -11.59 -9.57 3.38
CA LYS A 119 -10.37 -10.19 2.87
C LYS A 119 -9.36 -9.12 2.43
N THR A 120 -9.83 -8.03 1.83
CA THR A 120 -8.98 -6.88 1.44
C THR A 120 -8.35 -6.23 2.67
N GLY A 121 -9.12 -6.01 3.74
CA GLY A 121 -8.62 -5.49 5.00
C GLY A 121 -7.58 -6.40 5.65
N SER A 122 -7.85 -7.71 5.68
CA SER A 122 -6.89 -8.72 6.17
C SER A 122 -5.60 -8.73 5.35
N LEU A 123 -5.72 -8.71 4.02
CA LEU A 123 -4.56 -8.66 3.12
C LEU A 123 -3.74 -7.37 3.32
N MET A 124 -4.40 -6.24 3.50
CA MET A 124 -3.75 -4.96 3.77
C MET A 124 -2.95 -5.01 5.09
N THR A 125 -3.53 -5.61 6.14
CA THR A 125 -2.86 -5.80 7.44
C THR A 125 -1.63 -6.72 7.32
N MET A 126 -1.71 -7.77 6.51
CA MET A 126 -0.59 -8.68 6.28
C MET A 126 0.53 -8.04 5.45
N LEU A 127 0.19 -7.22 4.46
CA LEU A 127 1.18 -6.61 3.57
C LEU A 127 1.85 -5.36 4.15
N ALA A 128 1.23 -4.66 5.10
CA ALA A 128 1.77 -3.44 5.68
C ALA A 128 3.18 -3.64 6.28
N PRO A 129 3.44 -4.63 7.14
CA PRO A 129 4.78 -4.87 7.67
C PRO A 129 5.77 -5.33 6.60
N VAL A 130 5.32 -6.07 5.58
CA VAL A 130 6.17 -6.48 4.44
C VAL A 130 6.68 -5.26 3.66
N ILE A 131 5.79 -4.31 3.39
CA ILE A 131 6.13 -3.06 2.68
C ILE A 131 7.09 -2.22 3.52
N MET A 132 6.86 -2.09 4.82
CA MET A 132 7.76 -1.37 5.72
C MET A 132 9.14 -2.03 5.80
N GLY A 133 9.20 -3.36 5.89
CA GLY A 133 10.45 -4.11 5.89
C GLY A 133 11.22 -3.97 4.57
N ALA A 134 10.51 -3.99 3.43
CA ALA A 134 11.12 -3.76 2.11
C ALA A 134 11.73 -2.35 2.02
N LEU A 135 11.04 -1.35 2.55
CA LEU A 135 11.55 0.03 2.60
C LEU A 135 12.75 0.15 3.54
N GLY A 136 12.73 -0.51 4.70
CA GLY A 136 13.87 -0.57 5.63
C GLY A 136 15.09 -1.25 5.01
N LYS A 137 14.91 -2.37 4.32
CA LYS A 137 15.98 -3.04 3.58
C LYS A 137 16.57 -2.15 2.48
N ALA A 138 15.73 -1.46 1.71
CA ALA A 138 16.18 -0.50 0.70
C ALA A 138 16.97 0.65 1.33
N LYS A 139 16.51 1.18 2.47
CA LYS A 139 17.22 2.19 3.25
C LYS A 139 18.62 1.72 3.63
N GLN A 140 18.75 0.53 4.20
CA GLN A 140 20.04 -0.02 4.61
C GLN A 140 20.97 -0.28 3.43
N GLN A 141 20.48 -0.92 2.38
CA GLN A 141 21.29 -1.31 1.22
C GLN A 141 21.80 -0.11 0.44
N GLN A 142 21.04 0.99 0.39
CA GLN A 142 21.40 2.19 -0.35
C GLN A 142 21.94 3.31 0.53
N GLY A 143 22.05 3.10 1.84
CA GLY A 143 22.52 4.11 2.79
C GLY A 143 21.65 5.37 2.80
N LEU A 144 20.30 5.20 2.65
CA LEU A 144 19.40 6.33 2.52
C LEU A 144 19.20 7.03 3.87
N ASP A 145 19.36 8.34 3.85
CA ASP A 145 18.89 9.22 4.91
C ASP A 145 17.39 9.55 4.76
N MET A 146 16.88 10.41 5.61
CA MET A 146 15.48 10.84 5.57
C MET A 146 15.08 11.44 4.21
N ALA A 147 15.95 12.25 3.60
CA ALA A 147 15.69 12.86 2.29
C ALA A 147 15.72 11.81 1.17
N GLY A 148 16.65 10.86 1.26
CA GLY A 148 16.76 9.73 0.34
C GLY A 148 15.51 8.84 0.36
N ILE A 149 14.93 8.58 1.54
CA ILE A 149 13.67 7.82 1.67
C ILE A 149 12.51 8.58 1.01
N ALA A 150 12.37 9.87 1.29
CA ALA A 150 11.33 10.70 0.69
C ALA A 150 11.45 10.74 -0.84
N SER A 151 12.68 10.86 -1.36
CA SER A 151 12.97 10.84 -2.79
C SER A 151 12.66 9.48 -3.43
N LEU A 152 13.02 8.38 -2.77
CA LEU A 152 12.71 7.02 -3.22
C LEU A 152 11.19 6.81 -3.35
N LEU A 153 10.44 7.20 -2.32
CA LEU A 153 8.98 7.08 -2.29
C LEU A 153 8.33 7.93 -3.39
N SER A 154 8.70 9.20 -3.50
CA SER A 154 8.17 10.11 -4.52
C SER A 154 8.50 9.64 -5.94
N GLY A 155 9.72 9.17 -6.17
CA GLY A 155 10.15 8.62 -7.45
C GLY A 155 9.38 7.35 -7.83
N THR A 156 9.12 6.47 -6.86
CA THR A 156 8.34 5.25 -7.07
C THR A 156 6.89 5.58 -7.43
N VAL A 157 6.26 6.52 -6.71
CA VAL A 157 4.89 6.98 -6.98
C VAL A 157 4.81 7.59 -8.38
N SER A 158 5.73 8.49 -8.74
CA SER A 158 5.76 9.14 -10.06
C SER A 158 5.95 8.14 -11.20
N ALA A 159 6.83 7.15 -11.03
CA ALA A 159 7.04 6.11 -12.03
C ALA A 159 5.78 5.24 -12.22
N GLN A 160 5.07 4.92 -11.14
CA GLN A 160 3.84 4.13 -11.21
C GLN A 160 2.67 4.93 -11.80
N GLN A 161 2.57 6.23 -11.55
CA GLN A 161 1.54 7.08 -12.18
C GLN A 161 1.61 7.07 -13.71
N GLN A 162 2.82 6.99 -14.25
CA GLN A 162 3.02 6.95 -15.71
C GLN A 162 2.62 5.60 -16.34
N GLN A 163 2.69 4.52 -15.57
CA GLN A 163 2.48 3.16 -16.07
C GLN A 163 1.10 2.58 -15.71
N ASN A 164 0.41 3.13 -14.70
CA ASN A 164 -0.81 2.55 -14.18
C ASN A 164 -1.88 3.62 -13.91
N PRO A 165 -2.99 3.64 -14.71
CA PRO A 165 -4.10 4.57 -14.50
C PRO A 165 -4.74 4.47 -13.10
N THR A 166 -4.69 3.29 -12.47
CA THR A 166 -5.21 3.07 -11.11
C THR A 166 -4.45 3.91 -10.08
N MET A 167 -3.18 4.23 -10.35
CA MET A 167 -2.38 5.10 -9.47
C MET A 167 -2.96 6.51 -9.37
N ASN A 168 -3.53 7.03 -10.45
CA ASN A 168 -4.18 8.34 -10.43
C ASN A 168 -5.41 8.35 -9.51
N LEU A 169 -6.17 7.25 -9.47
CA LEU A 169 -7.30 7.10 -8.54
C LEU A 169 -6.83 7.06 -7.09
N VAL A 170 -5.76 6.32 -6.82
CA VAL A 170 -5.16 6.24 -5.49
C VAL A 170 -4.64 7.59 -5.03
N THR A 171 -3.93 8.31 -5.91
CA THR A 171 -3.39 9.64 -5.58
C THR A 171 -4.53 10.63 -5.33
N SER A 172 -5.56 10.65 -6.18
CA SER A 172 -6.73 11.50 -5.98
C SER A 172 -7.46 11.19 -4.66
N PHE A 173 -7.57 9.90 -4.32
CA PHE A 173 -8.15 9.46 -3.05
C PHE A 173 -7.33 9.92 -1.84
N LEU A 174 -6.00 9.82 -1.93
CA LEU A 174 -5.11 10.24 -0.84
C LEU A 174 -5.03 11.77 -0.71
N ASP A 175 -5.25 12.51 -1.80
CA ASP A 175 -5.17 13.98 -1.87
C ASP A 175 -6.53 14.67 -1.78
N ALA A 176 -7.64 13.92 -1.88
CA ALA A 176 -8.98 14.46 -1.65
C ALA A 176 -9.06 15.17 -0.29
N ASP A 177 -9.92 16.14 -0.18
CA ASP A 177 -10.12 17.15 0.88
C ASP A 177 -9.81 16.75 2.35
N GLY A 178 -9.37 15.52 2.57
CA GLY A 178 -8.94 14.99 3.88
C GLY A 178 -10.08 14.52 4.77
N ASP A 179 -11.33 14.54 4.27
CA ASP A 179 -12.50 14.13 5.04
C ASP A 179 -12.70 12.61 5.14
N GLY A 180 -11.93 11.83 4.37
CA GLY A 180 -11.97 10.37 4.38
C GLY A 180 -13.18 9.76 3.65
N SER A 181 -14.01 10.56 2.95
CA SER A 181 -15.19 10.09 2.22
C SER A 181 -14.86 9.79 0.76
N ILE A 182 -14.78 8.50 0.41
CA ILE A 182 -14.63 8.04 -0.99
C ILE A 182 -15.89 8.26 -1.80
N VAL A 183 -17.06 8.26 -1.15
CA VAL A 183 -18.35 8.24 -1.84
C VAL A 183 -18.53 9.52 -2.65
N ASP A 184 -18.11 10.66 -2.10
CA ASP A 184 -18.21 11.97 -2.75
C ASP A 184 -17.21 12.12 -3.90
N ASP A 185 -15.99 11.60 -3.72
CA ASP A 185 -14.93 11.65 -4.73
C ASP A 185 -15.25 10.76 -5.94
N VAL A 186 -15.78 9.57 -5.72
CA VAL A 186 -16.22 8.66 -6.79
C VAL A 186 -17.46 9.23 -7.50
N ALA A 187 -18.40 9.83 -6.78
CA ALA A 187 -19.58 10.47 -7.35
C ALA A 187 -19.18 11.69 -8.20
N ASN A 188 -18.30 12.55 -7.72
CA ASN A 188 -17.80 13.71 -8.45
C ASN A 188 -16.96 13.32 -9.68
N MET A 189 -16.16 12.26 -9.59
CA MET A 189 -15.38 11.74 -10.71
C MET A 189 -16.28 11.04 -11.73
N GLY A 190 -17.29 10.27 -11.29
CA GLY A 190 -18.30 9.66 -12.16
C GLY A 190 -19.11 10.70 -12.93
N MET A 191 -19.53 11.79 -12.29
CA MET A 191 -20.24 12.90 -12.97
C MET A 191 -19.37 13.65 -13.96
N LYS A 192 -18.07 13.84 -13.69
CA LYS A 192 -17.15 14.46 -14.67
C LYS A 192 -16.92 13.60 -15.90
N ILE A 193 -16.83 12.27 -15.72
CA ILE A 193 -16.67 11.33 -16.84
C ILE A 193 -17.96 11.25 -17.66
N LEU A 194 -19.11 11.17 -17.03
CA LEU A 194 -20.40 11.12 -17.70
C LEU A 194 -20.77 12.47 -18.36
N GLY A 195 -20.49 13.59 -17.69
CA GLY A 195 -20.73 14.92 -18.25
C GLY A 195 -19.87 15.22 -19.48
N GLY A 196 -18.64 14.71 -19.54
CA GLY A 196 -17.75 14.84 -20.70
C GLY A 196 -18.19 14.01 -21.92
N PHE A 197 -18.94 12.92 -21.70
CA PHE A 197 -19.44 12.05 -22.78
C PHE A 197 -20.75 12.55 -23.40
N PHE A 198 -21.59 13.21 -22.60
CA PHE A 198 -22.88 13.76 -23.09
C PHE A 198 -22.82 15.22 -23.59
N GLY A 199 -21.68 15.90 -23.35
CA GLY A 199 -21.51 17.34 -23.75
C GLY A 199 -21.08 17.58 -25.18
N ARG A 200 -20.95 16.57 -26.04
CA ARG A 200 -20.55 16.76 -27.46
C ARG A 200 -21.65 16.39 -28.44
N LYS A 201 -22.72 17.19 -28.42
CA LYS A 201 -23.63 17.31 -29.55
C LYS A 201 -24.04 18.77 -29.71
N LYS A 202 -23.28 19.50 -30.50
CA LYS A 202 -23.75 20.54 -31.43
C LYS A 202 -22.71 20.73 -32.51
#